data_24f7fc6143dd4ae9bc1d1477d4c739b4
#
_entry.id   24f7fc6143dd4ae9bc1d1477d4c739b4
#
_cell.length_a   1.000
_cell.length_b   1.000
_cell.length_c   1.000
_cell.angle_alpha   90.00
_cell.angle_beta   90.00
_cell.angle_gamma   90.00
#
_symmetry.space_group_name_H-M   'P 1'
#
loop_
_entity.id
_entity.type
_entity.pdbx_description
1 polymer ?
#
loop_
_entity_poly.entity_id
_entity_poly.type
_entity_poly.pdbx_seq_one_letter_code
_entity_poly.pdbx_strand_id
1 'polypeptide(L)'
;MAATAACASLLLAACVPGLSDDAGLYFGRNDGSVPMAERQTVEVYISDTAPRYAGIIEDVAREAGGVLGTDGDSRYGGCTTQDEADVDIAWAALDVALIDYDDLRRIVWEGAQRNGFAYSATPDYSGKNNRRSVAVGDEDGNLVVFTHLEGSGFINISFHSGCMLPTHTYDLDTPYKQLPLPSVEEMFPNLRIVDAFDENSNLNPELSSQSGAQSGTQSGS
;
A
#
# COMPACT_ATOMS: atom_id res chain seq x y z
N MET A 1 -61.46 -2.66 6.54
CA MET A 1 -60.49 -3.39 5.69
C MET A 1 -59.21 -2.57 5.65
N ALA A 2 -58.23 -2.98 6.45
CA ALA A 2 -56.94 -2.30 6.55
C ALA A 2 -55.91 -3.10 5.74
N ALA A 3 -55.33 -2.49 4.71
CA ALA A 3 -54.26 -3.09 3.91
C ALA A 3 -52.93 -2.78 4.53
N THR A 4 -52.26 -3.79 5.08
CA THR A 4 -50.91 -3.74 5.58
C THR A 4 -49.95 -3.86 4.41
N ALA A 5 -49.23 -2.77 4.09
CA ALA A 5 -48.12 -2.79 3.14
C ALA A 5 -46.88 -3.33 3.85
N ALA A 6 -46.47 -4.52 3.44
CA ALA A 6 -45.18 -5.08 3.87
C ALA A 6 -44.05 -4.49 3.02
N CYS A 7 -43.21 -3.64 3.63
CA CYS A 7 -41.94 -3.23 3.04
C CYS A 7 -40.98 -4.39 3.11
N ALA A 8 -40.77 -5.03 1.95
CA ALA A 8 -39.67 -5.98 1.75
C ALA A 8 -38.37 -5.19 1.53
N SER A 9 -37.55 -5.11 2.58
CA SER A 9 -36.18 -4.61 2.49
C SER A 9 -35.34 -5.66 1.74
N LEU A 10 -35.11 -5.44 0.46
CA LEU A 10 -34.10 -6.16 -0.31
C LEU A 10 -32.71 -5.74 0.23
N LEU A 11 -32.16 -6.58 1.07
CA LEU A 11 -30.73 -6.60 1.33
C LEU A 11 -30.05 -7.06 0.02
N LEU A 12 -29.62 -6.12 -0.80
CA LEU A 12 -28.61 -6.35 -1.80
C LEU A 12 -27.31 -6.66 -1.06
N ALA A 13 -27.09 -7.93 -0.74
CA ALA A 13 -25.77 -8.43 -0.50
C ALA A 13 -25.01 -8.30 -1.84
N ALA A 14 -24.31 -7.20 -2.02
CA ALA A 14 -23.28 -7.09 -3.03
C ALA A 14 -22.30 -8.22 -2.73
N CYS A 15 -22.37 -9.31 -3.48
CA CYS A 15 -21.28 -10.24 -3.59
C CYS A 15 -20.12 -9.46 -4.19
N VAL A 16 -19.27 -8.89 -3.35
CA VAL A 16 -17.91 -8.57 -3.74
C VAL A 16 -17.33 -9.92 -4.17
N PRO A 17 -16.85 -10.08 -5.41
CA PRO A 17 -16.16 -11.30 -5.79
C PRO A 17 -15.04 -11.47 -4.77
N GLY A 18 -15.18 -12.48 -3.90
CA GLY A 18 -14.17 -12.77 -2.91
C GLY A 18 -12.89 -13.05 -3.66
N LEU A 19 -11.88 -12.22 -3.45
CA LEU A 19 -10.53 -12.63 -3.69
C LEU A 19 -10.37 -13.90 -2.84
N SER A 20 -10.31 -15.05 -3.51
CA SER A 20 -9.97 -16.31 -2.86
C SER A 20 -8.61 -16.09 -2.19
N ASP A 21 -8.42 -16.64 -0.99
CA ASP A 21 -7.13 -16.64 -0.27
C ASP A 21 -5.98 -17.22 -1.12
N ASP A 22 -6.28 -17.81 -2.28
CA ASP A 22 -5.37 -18.33 -3.30
C ASP A 22 -5.11 -17.37 -4.48
N ALA A 23 -5.76 -16.22 -4.57
CA ALA A 23 -5.35 -15.21 -5.52
C ALA A 23 -4.02 -14.64 -5.02
N GLY A 24 -2.94 -15.36 -5.30
CA GLY A 24 -1.60 -14.87 -5.11
C GLY A 24 -1.52 -13.53 -5.82
N LEU A 25 -1.60 -12.44 -5.05
CA LEU A 25 -1.14 -11.15 -5.51
C LEU A 25 0.31 -11.39 -5.90
N TYR A 26 0.52 -11.55 -7.19
CA TYR A 26 1.84 -11.84 -7.75
C TYR A 26 2.71 -10.64 -7.42
N PHE A 27 3.68 -10.82 -6.54
CA PHE A 27 4.68 -9.82 -6.16
C PHE A 27 5.65 -9.56 -7.32
N GLY A 28 5.12 -9.27 -8.49
CA GLY A 28 5.91 -8.99 -9.66
C GLY A 28 5.02 -8.34 -10.71
N ARG A 29 5.30 -7.11 -11.04
CA ARG A 29 4.71 -6.30 -12.11
C ARG A 29 3.24 -6.61 -12.34
N ASN A 30 2.42 -5.87 -11.66
CA ASN A 30 0.99 -6.07 -11.69
C ASN A 30 0.43 -5.52 -12.99
N ASP A 31 0.15 -6.41 -13.93
CA ASP A 31 -0.43 -6.00 -15.21
C ASP A 31 -1.90 -5.57 -15.09
N GLY A 32 -2.48 -5.63 -13.87
CA GLY A 32 -3.89 -5.30 -13.66
C GLY A 32 -4.84 -6.18 -14.47
N SER A 33 -6.12 -6.09 -14.20
CA SER A 33 -7.17 -6.77 -14.99
C SER A 33 -7.81 -5.88 -16.04
N VAL A 34 -7.65 -4.56 -15.91
CA VAL A 34 -8.15 -3.56 -16.86
C VAL A 34 -7.22 -3.48 -18.07
N PRO A 35 -7.76 -3.51 -19.30
CA PRO A 35 -6.95 -3.29 -20.50
C PRO A 35 -6.18 -1.97 -20.44
N MET A 36 -4.94 -1.94 -20.91
CA MET A 36 -4.06 -0.76 -20.81
C MET A 36 -4.72 0.53 -21.31
N ALA A 37 -5.43 0.47 -22.44
CA ALA A 37 -6.10 1.65 -23.02
C ALA A 37 -7.24 2.23 -22.15
N GLU A 38 -7.71 1.49 -21.15
CA GLU A 38 -8.79 1.87 -20.25
C GLU A 38 -8.27 2.25 -18.86
N ARG A 39 -6.97 2.06 -18.60
CA ARG A 39 -6.35 2.40 -17.32
C ARG A 39 -6.22 3.91 -17.14
N GLN A 40 -6.11 4.32 -15.89
CA GLN A 40 -5.85 5.70 -15.54
C GLN A 40 -4.53 6.20 -16.12
N THR A 41 -4.42 7.51 -16.31
CA THR A 41 -3.15 8.14 -16.70
C THR A 41 -2.28 8.42 -15.47
N VAL A 42 -1.00 8.69 -15.70
CA VAL A 42 -0.04 9.04 -14.65
C VAL A 42 -0.53 10.21 -13.79
N GLU A 43 -1.14 11.24 -14.40
CA GLU A 43 -1.65 12.40 -13.69
C GLU A 43 -2.78 12.03 -12.73
N VAL A 44 -3.74 11.24 -13.21
CA VAL A 44 -4.87 10.78 -12.40
C VAL A 44 -4.37 9.91 -11.26
N TYR A 45 -3.41 9.03 -11.54
CA TYR A 45 -2.80 8.21 -10.50
C TYR A 45 -2.15 9.06 -9.40
N ILE A 46 -1.28 10.02 -9.77
CA ILE A 46 -0.58 10.88 -8.81
C ILE A 46 -1.56 11.76 -8.02
N SER A 47 -2.59 12.31 -8.68
CA SER A 47 -3.49 13.27 -8.04
C SER A 47 -4.63 12.65 -7.23
N ASP A 48 -5.06 11.45 -7.56
CA ASP A 48 -6.25 10.81 -6.96
C ASP A 48 -5.94 9.46 -6.32
N THR A 49 -5.32 8.54 -7.04
CA THR A 49 -5.15 7.17 -6.59
C THR A 49 -4.03 7.01 -5.58
N ALA A 50 -2.84 7.56 -5.84
CA ALA A 50 -1.71 7.46 -4.92
C ALA A 50 -2.00 8.06 -3.53
N PRO A 51 -2.70 9.21 -3.38
CA PRO A 51 -3.11 9.72 -2.08
C PRO A 51 -4.03 8.79 -1.28
N ARG A 52 -4.87 8.00 -1.94
CA ARG A 52 -5.76 7.04 -1.28
C ARG A 52 -4.96 5.88 -0.67
N TYR A 53 -3.94 5.38 -1.38
CA TYR A 53 -3.00 4.40 -0.85
C TYR A 53 -2.13 4.99 0.26
N ALA A 54 -1.63 6.21 0.07
CA ALA A 54 -0.86 6.92 1.09
C ALA A 54 -1.65 7.08 2.39
N GLY A 55 -2.96 7.32 2.33
CA GLY A 55 -3.82 7.37 3.51
C GLY A 55 -3.84 6.05 4.32
N ILE A 56 -3.77 4.89 3.67
CA ILE A 56 -3.67 3.60 4.36
C ILE A 56 -2.30 3.45 5.02
N ILE A 57 -1.23 3.82 4.31
CA ILE A 57 0.13 3.80 4.86
C ILE A 57 0.23 4.74 6.07
N GLU A 58 -0.37 5.94 6.00
CA GLU A 58 -0.39 6.90 7.11
C GLU A 58 -1.13 6.35 8.34
N ASP A 59 -2.24 5.63 8.15
CA ASP A 59 -2.96 5.00 9.26
C ASP A 59 -2.09 3.94 9.96
N VAL A 60 -1.38 3.10 9.21
CA VAL A 60 -0.44 2.11 9.75
C VAL A 60 0.73 2.81 10.47
N ALA A 61 1.32 3.84 9.86
CA ALA A 61 2.43 4.58 10.46
C ALA A 61 2.01 5.29 11.77
N ARG A 62 0.80 5.84 11.85
CA ARG A 62 0.27 6.45 13.09
C ARG A 62 0.12 5.42 14.21
N GLU A 63 -0.40 4.24 13.92
CA GLU A 63 -0.48 3.14 14.90
C GLU A 63 0.91 2.71 15.35
N ALA A 64 1.87 2.73 14.44
CA ALA A 64 3.29 2.43 14.72
C ALA A 64 4.04 3.60 15.39
N GLY A 65 3.36 4.70 15.77
CA GLY A 65 3.94 5.81 16.52
C GLY A 65 4.24 7.07 15.74
N GLY A 66 3.80 7.15 14.47
CA GLY A 66 3.86 8.37 13.66
C GLY A 66 5.22 8.67 13.02
N VAL A 67 6.13 7.70 13.02
CA VAL A 67 7.43 7.78 12.35
C VAL A 67 7.42 6.88 11.11
N LEU A 68 7.84 7.42 9.98
CA LEU A 68 7.98 6.72 8.71
C LEU A 68 9.44 6.76 8.27
N GLY A 69 10.08 5.61 8.17
CA GLY A 69 11.40 5.45 7.59
C GLY A 69 11.31 5.41 6.06
N THR A 70 12.27 5.99 5.37
CA THR A 70 12.38 5.90 3.92
C THR A 70 13.79 5.46 3.51
N ASP A 71 13.87 4.68 2.43
CA ASP A 71 15.12 4.31 1.80
C ASP A 71 15.00 4.49 0.28
N GLY A 72 15.90 5.30 -0.27
CA GLY A 72 15.94 5.64 -1.68
C GLY A 72 14.87 6.65 -2.12
N ASP A 73 14.79 6.82 -3.44
CA ASP A 73 13.89 7.77 -4.09
C ASP A 73 12.80 7.06 -4.89
N SER A 74 11.64 7.73 -4.99
CA SER A 74 10.59 7.32 -5.91
C SER A 74 11.04 7.54 -7.36
N ARG A 75 10.70 6.62 -8.25
CA ARG A 75 11.16 6.65 -9.64
C ARG A 75 10.14 6.10 -10.62
N TYR A 76 10.21 6.60 -11.82
CA TYR A 76 9.55 5.97 -12.96
C TYR A 76 10.30 4.73 -13.41
N GLY A 77 9.56 3.68 -13.71
CA GLY A 77 10.03 2.47 -14.39
C GLY A 77 9.37 2.33 -15.76
N GLY A 78 9.84 1.38 -16.53
CA GLY A 78 9.22 0.95 -17.79
C GLY A 78 8.48 -0.37 -17.59
N CYS A 79 7.28 -0.46 -18.12
CA CYS A 79 6.55 -1.72 -18.17
C CYS A 79 7.11 -2.61 -19.28
N THR A 80 7.05 -3.93 -19.06
CA THR A 80 7.54 -4.91 -20.07
C THR A 80 6.49 -5.22 -21.14
N THR A 81 5.47 -4.41 -21.28
CA THR A 81 4.51 -4.51 -22.39
C THR A 81 5.20 -4.14 -23.71
N GLN A 82 4.68 -4.65 -24.82
CA GLN A 82 5.31 -4.45 -26.14
C GLN A 82 5.30 -2.99 -26.61
N ASP A 83 4.55 -2.13 -25.94
CA ASP A 83 4.48 -0.70 -26.19
C ASP A 83 5.46 0.02 -25.27
N GLU A 84 6.54 0.56 -25.83
CA GLU A 84 7.63 1.25 -25.13
C GLU A 84 7.19 2.52 -24.36
N ALA A 85 5.92 2.89 -24.47
CA ALA A 85 5.37 4.11 -23.87
C ALA A 85 4.79 3.92 -22.47
N ASP A 86 4.57 2.68 -22.02
CA ASP A 86 3.93 2.40 -20.74
C ASP A 86 4.91 2.61 -19.59
N VAL A 87 4.44 3.25 -18.54
CA VAL A 87 5.25 3.57 -17.36
C VAL A 87 4.61 3.02 -16.10
N ASP A 88 5.43 2.67 -15.14
CA ASP A 88 5.07 2.42 -13.75
C ASP A 88 5.80 3.38 -12.81
N ILE A 89 5.32 3.47 -11.58
CA ILE A 89 5.99 4.24 -10.51
C ILE A 89 6.31 3.26 -9.39
N ALA A 90 7.59 3.13 -9.10
CA ALA A 90 8.08 2.53 -7.88
C ALA A 90 8.34 3.66 -6.88
N TRP A 91 7.56 3.69 -5.80
CA TRP A 91 7.77 4.64 -4.72
C TRP A 91 8.99 4.22 -3.88
N ALA A 92 9.55 5.19 -3.15
CA ALA A 92 10.59 4.90 -2.16
C ALA A 92 10.18 3.74 -1.25
N ALA A 93 11.10 2.89 -0.86
CA ALA A 93 10.83 1.88 0.15
C ALA A 93 10.54 2.57 1.48
N LEU A 94 9.50 2.12 2.18
CA LEU A 94 9.03 2.71 3.41
C LEU A 94 9.06 1.66 4.53
N ASP A 95 9.40 2.09 5.73
CA ASP A 95 9.46 1.24 6.91
C ASP A 95 8.77 1.93 8.10
N VAL A 96 8.05 1.16 8.91
CA VAL A 96 7.47 1.63 10.17
C VAL A 96 7.82 0.66 11.29
N ALA A 97 7.76 1.13 12.54
CA ALA A 97 7.94 0.26 13.69
C ALA A 97 6.96 -0.91 13.68
N LEU A 98 7.35 -2.03 14.27
CA LEU A 98 6.52 -3.21 14.34
C LEU A 98 5.30 -2.96 15.23
N ILE A 99 4.11 -3.28 14.73
CA ILE A 99 2.86 -3.37 15.50
C ILE A 99 2.39 -4.83 15.48
N ASP A 100 1.37 -5.13 16.27
CA ASP A 100 0.75 -6.45 16.24
C ASP A 100 0.21 -6.78 14.84
N TYR A 101 0.34 -8.02 14.40
CA TYR A 101 -0.08 -8.41 13.06
C TYR A 101 -1.59 -8.34 12.84
N ASP A 102 -2.39 -8.61 13.86
CA ASP A 102 -3.84 -8.52 13.76
C ASP A 102 -4.29 -7.05 13.70
N ASP A 103 -3.60 -6.13 14.38
CA ASP A 103 -3.81 -4.70 14.24
C ASP A 103 -3.44 -4.22 12.83
N LEU A 104 -2.30 -4.64 12.30
CA LEU A 104 -1.92 -4.37 10.91
C LEU A 104 -3.01 -4.82 9.93
N ARG A 105 -3.46 -6.06 10.06
CA ARG A 105 -4.53 -6.60 9.21
C ARG A 105 -5.81 -5.79 9.30
N ARG A 106 -6.22 -5.43 10.49
CA ARG A 106 -7.44 -4.64 10.74
C ARG A 106 -7.35 -3.27 10.08
N ILE A 107 -6.26 -2.53 10.30
CA ILE A 107 -6.07 -1.18 9.77
C ILE A 107 -6.06 -1.21 8.23
N VAL A 108 -5.30 -2.12 7.65
CA VAL A 108 -5.19 -2.24 6.18
C VAL A 108 -6.52 -2.67 5.56
N TRP A 109 -7.25 -3.60 6.19
CA TRP A 109 -8.57 -4.00 5.74
C TRP A 109 -9.60 -2.84 5.79
N GLU A 110 -9.66 -2.11 6.91
CA GLU A 110 -10.53 -0.94 7.05
C GLU A 110 -10.20 0.14 6.00
N GLY A 111 -8.92 0.37 5.75
CA GLY A 111 -8.44 1.28 4.71
C GLY A 111 -8.84 0.84 3.30
N ALA A 112 -8.70 -0.45 3.00
CA ALA A 112 -9.14 -1.03 1.73
C ALA A 112 -10.65 -0.84 1.53
N GLN A 113 -11.46 -1.14 2.55
CA GLN A 113 -12.93 -0.97 2.50
C GLN A 113 -13.33 0.50 2.25
N ARG A 114 -12.70 1.45 2.94
CA ARG A 114 -13.00 2.89 2.74
C ARG A 114 -12.72 3.36 1.32
N ASN A 115 -11.73 2.77 0.67
CA ASN A 115 -11.27 3.18 -0.66
C ASN A 115 -11.77 2.29 -1.80
N GLY A 116 -12.48 1.20 -1.50
CA GLY A 116 -12.96 0.26 -2.52
C GLY A 116 -11.84 -0.58 -3.14
N PHE A 117 -10.70 -0.75 -2.42
CA PHE A 117 -9.59 -1.58 -2.86
C PHE A 117 -9.79 -3.05 -2.49
N ALA A 118 -9.19 -3.91 -3.29
CA ALA A 118 -9.05 -5.32 -2.96
C ALA A 118 -8.05 -5.50 -1.81
N TYR A 119 -8.30 -6.50 -0.96
CA TYR A 119 -7.49 -6.82 0.21
C TYR A 119 -7.09 -8.29 0.18
N SER A 120 -5.86 -8.59 0.56
CA SER A 120 -5.37 -9.93 0.76
C SER A 120 -4.43 -9.99 1.96
N ALA A 121 -4.49 -11.07 2.72
CA ALA A 121 -3.56 -11.37 3.80
C ALA A 121 -3.03 -12.79 3.59
N THR A 122 -1.72 -12.92 3.43
CA THR A 122 -1.09 -14.23 3.28
C THR A 122 -0.53 -14.68 4.62
N PRO A 123 -0.90 -15.87 5.11
CA PRO A 123 -0.18 -16.48 6.22
C PRO A 123 1.25 -16.81 5.78
N ASP A 124 2.15 -16.89 6.74
CA ASP A 124 3.58 -17.08 6.56
C ASP A 124 3.92 -18.19 5.56
N TYR A 125 4.67 -17.85 4.52
CA TYR A 125 5.02 -18.78 3.43
C TYR A 125 6.28 -19.62 3.71
N SER A 126 7.04 -19.36 4.76
CA SER A 126 8.37 -19.95 4.80
C SER A 126 8.83 -20.64 6.09
N GLY A 127 8.05 -20.70 7.14
CA GLY A 127 8.42 -21.47 8.36
C GLY A 127 9.81 -21.17 8.97
N LYS A 128 10.58 -20.26 8.36
CA LYS A 128 11.93 -19.90 8.77
C LYS A 128 12.12 -18.45 9.19
N ASN A 129 11.27 -17.52 8.76
CA ASN A 129 11.53 -16.09 8.93
C ASN A 129 10.39 -15.29 9.58
N ASN A 130 9.32 -15.93 10.08
CA ASN A 130 8.17 -15.23 10.64
C ASN A 130 7.73 -14.00 9.81
N ARG A 131 7.72 -14.18 8.48
CA ARG A 131 7.36 -13.14 7.54
C ARG A 131 5.89 -13.30 7.15
N ARG A 132 5.07 -12.31 7.47
CA ARG A 132 3.65 -12.27 7.10
C ARG A 132 3.39 -11.03 6.26
N SER A 133 2.47 -11.09 5.32
CA SER A 133 2.19 -9.94 4.45
C SER A 133 0.70 -9.67 4.38
N VAL A 134 0.38 -8.39 4.28
CA VAL A 134 -0.95 -7.87 4.00
C VAL A 134 -0.82 -6.97 2.79
N ALA A 135 -1.75 -7.07 1.85
CA ALA A 135 -1.71 -6.29 0.62
C ALA A 135 -3.06 -5.67 0.30
N VAL A 136 -3.01 -4.52 -0.33
CA VAL A 136 -4.15 -3.85 -0.95
C VAL A 136 -3.81 -3.49 -2.38
N GLY A 137 -4.78 -3.62 -3.28
CA GLY A 137 -4.57 -3.33 -4.69
C GLY A 137 -5.88 -3.03 -5.40
N ASP A 138 -5.80 -2.67 -6.67
CA ASP A 138 -6.95 -2.41 -7.53
C ASP A 138 -6.81 -3.10 -8.90
N GLU A 139 -7.84 -2.93 -9.73
CA GLU A 139 -7.90 -3.55 -11.04
C GLU A 139 -6.96 -2.93 -12.08
N ASP A 140 -6.44 -1.72 -11.83
CA ASP A 140 -5.40 -1.08 -12.62
C ASP A 140 -4.01 -1.67 -12.35
N GLY A 141 -3.89 -2.52 -11.32
CA GLY A 141 -2.64 -3.17 -10.94
C GLY A 141 -1.82 -2.38 -9.92
N ASN A 142 -2.39 -1.32 -9.33
CA ASN A 142 -1.76 -0.63 -8.23
C ASN A 142 -1.71 -1.53 -6.99
N LEU A 143 -0.62 -1.47 -6.23
CA LEU A 143 -0.38 -2.41 -5.14
C LEU A 143 0.43 -1.76 -4.01
N VAL A 144 -0.04 -1.94 -2.79
CA VAL A 144 0.75 -1.72 -1.57
C VAL A 144 0.84 -3.03 -0.80
N VAL A 145 2.04 -3.40 -0.41
CA VAL A 145 2.33 -4.61 0.37
C VAL A 145 2.99 -4.21 1.68
N PHE A 146 2.38 -4.60 2.76
CA PHE A 146 2.91 -4.48 4.12
C PHE A 146 3.53 -5.81 4.51
N THR A 147 4.84 -5.87 4.64
CA THR A 147 5.56 -7.07 5.06
C THR A 147 5.95 -6.94 6.52
N HIS A 148 5.28 -7.70 7.37
CA HIS A 148 5.55 -7.78 8.80
C HIS A 148 6.76 -8.68 9.04
N LEU A 149 7.86 -8.09 9.51
CA LEU A 149 9.16 -8.73 9.73
C LEU A 149 9.43 -8.85 11.23
N GLU A 150 8.81 -9.81 11.89
CA GLU A 150 8.83 -9.99 13.34
C GLU A 150 10.26 -10.07 13.90
N GLY A 151 11.15 -10.81 13.22
CA GLY A 151 12.55 -10.93 13.62
C GLY A 151 13.40 -9.68 13.42
N SER A 152 12.93 -8.73 12.61
CA SER A 152 13.65 -7.47 12.29
C SER A 152 13.09 -6.27 13.06
N GLY A 153 11.93 -6.41 13.68
CA GLY A 153 11.34 -5.35 14.52
C GLY A 153 10.64 -4.22 13.75
N PHE A 154 10.36 -4.40 12.46
CA PHE A 154 9.70 -3.40 11.62
C PHE A 154 8.76 -4.01 10.59
N ILE A 155 7.92 -3.18 9.98
CA ILE A 155 7.09 -3.50 8.84
C ILE A 155 7.66 -2.76 7.64
N ASN A 156 8.06 -3.53 6.62
CA ASN A 156 8.46 -2.96 5.33
C ASN A 156 7.22 -2.76 4.45
N ILE A 157 7.15 -1.63 3.78
CA ILE A 157 6.03 -1.23 2.92
C ILE A 157 6.57 -1.02 1.51
N SER A 158 6.10 -1.84 0.58
CA SER A 158 6.37 -1.67 -0.85
C SER A 158 5.14 -1.07 -1.51
N PHE A 159 5.32 0.03 -2.22
CA PHE A 159 4.26 0.74 -2.90
C PHE A 159 4.60 0.88 -4.39
N HIS A 160 3.74 0.36 -5.25
CA HIS A 160 3.93 0.36 -6.69
C HIS A 160 2.63 0.74 -7.40
N SER A 161 2.75 1.48 -8.48
CA SER A 161 1.64 1.60 -9.41
C SER A 161 1.56 0.37 -10.33
N GLY A 162 0.40 0.16 -10.92
CA GLY A 162 0.30 -0.61 -12.16
C GLY A 162 0.94 0.13 -13.34
N CYS A 163 0.99 -0.55 -14.47
CA CYS A 163 1.36 0.09 -15.72
C CYS A 163 0.29 1.10 -16.15
N MET A 164 0.71 2.28 -16.55
CA MET A 164 -0.17 3.39 -16.92
C MET A 164 0.23 3.96 -18.26
N LEU A 165 -0.74 4.58 -18.94
CA LEU A 165 -0.44 5.40 -20.09
C LEU A 165 0.21 6.72 -19.62
N PRO A 166 1.25 7.18 -20.32
CA PRO A 166 1.66 8.57 -20.18
C PRO A 166 0.51 9.46 -20.66
N THR A 167 0.56 10.73 -20.27
CA THR A 167 -0.50 11.71 -20.57
C THR A 167 -1.05 11.63 -21.99
N HIS A 168 -2.30 12.05 -22.19
CA HIS A 168 -2.95 12.15 -23.51
C HIS A 168 -2.25 13.09 -24.51
N THR A 169 -1.19 13.78 -24.09
CA THR A 169 -0.39 14.72 -24.91
C THR A 169 0.95 14.13 -25.35
N TYR A 170 1.12 12.81 -25.29
CA TYR A 170 2.34 12.17 -25.74
C TYR A 170 2.48 12.35 -27.27
N ASP A 171 3.43 13.21 -27.64
CA ASP A 171 3.89 13.38 -29.00
C ASP A 171 5.17 12.54 -29.14
N LEU A 172 5.16 11.58 -30.07
CA LEU A 172 6.30 10.69 -30.33
C LEU A 172 7.57 11.44 -30.70
N ASP A 173 7.45 12.67 -31.20
CA ASP A 173 8.55 13.53 -31.57
C ASP A 173 9.11 14.37 -30.39
N THR A 174 8.40 14.38 -29.25
CA THR A 174 8.81 15.09 -28.05
C THR A 174 9.17 14.09 -26.95
N PRO A 175 10.41 14.11 -26.41
CA PRO A 175 10.76 13.22 -25.30
C PRO A 175 9.74 13.39 -24.17
N TYR A 176 9.20 12.29 -23.67
CA TYR A 176 8.30 12.27 -22.52
C TYR A 176 8.92 13.06 -21.37
N LYS A 177 8.32 14.18 -21.04
CA LYS A 177 8.68 14.94 -19.86
C LYS A 177 7.97 14.32 -18.67
N GLN A 178 8.67 13.50 -17.91
CA GLN A 178 8.17 12.94 -16.69
C GLN A 178 7.64 14.03 -15.76
N LEU A 179 6.44 13.83 -15.22
CA LEU A 179 5.93 14.70 -14.16
C LEU A 179 6.83 14.54 -12.92
N PRO A 180 7.07 15.61 -12.18
CA PRO A 180 7.76 15.46 -10.90
C PRO A 180 6.94 14.57 -9.98
N LEU A 181 7.55 13.51 -9.43
CA LEU A 181 6.93 12.72 -8.38
C LEU A 181 6.97 13.51 -7.08
N PRO A 182 5.88 13.48 -6.28
CA PRO A 182 5.94 14.08 -4.95
C PRO A 182 6.98 13.35 -4.10
N SER A 183 7.67 14.10 -3.26
CA SER A 183 8.58 13.53 -2.26
C SER A 183 7.80 12.76 -1.18
N VAL A 184 8.50 11.95 -0.38
CA VAL A 184 7.87 11.23 0.73
C VAL A 184 7.26 12.21 1.74
N GLU A 185 7.92 13.35 2.01
CA GLU A 185 7.43 14.41 2.90
C GLU A 185 6.17 15.09 2.35
N GLU A 186 6.09 15.27 1.03
CA GLU A 186 4.89 15.82 0.38
C GLU A 186 3.72 14.83 0.41
N MET A 187 3.99 13.54 0.32
CA MET A 187 2.97 12.50 0.40
C MET A 187 2.45 12.28 1.83
N PHE A 188 3.31 12.45 2.82
CA PHE A 188 3.02 12.16 4.23
C PHE A 188 3.30 13.36 5.14
N PRO A 189 2.63 14.51 4.91
CA PRO A 189 2.93 15.77 5.60
C PRO A 189 2.63 15.75 7.10
N ASN A 190 1.90 14.74 7.58
CA ASN A 190 1.53 14.60 8.99
C ASN A 190 2.39 13.57 9.73
N LEU A 191 3.35 12.96 9.06
CA LEU A 191 4.28 12.00 9.66
C LEU A 191 5.66 12.62 9.82
N ARG A 192 6.41 12.08 10.77
CA ARG A 192 7.83 12.35 10.88
C ARG A 192 8.59 11.40 9.96
N ILE A 193 9.29 11.97 8.98
CA ILE A 193 10.09 11.20 8.03
C ILE A 193 11.53 11.14 8.53
N VAL A 194 12.13 9.96 8.48
CA VAL A 194 13.53 9.69 8.85
C VAL A 194 14.17 8.74 7.84
N ASP A 195 15.50 8.69 7.77
CA ASP A 195 16.19 7.63 7.04
C ASP A 195 15.91 6.29 7.74
N ALA A 196 15.48 5.26 6.98
CA ALA A 196 15.14 3.96 7.54
C ALA A 196 16.37 3.26 8.15
N PHE A 197 17.54 3.47 7.55
CA PHE A 197 18.79 2.85 7.99
C PHE A 197 19.89 3.91 8.14
N ASP A 198 20.81 3.66 9.09
CA ASP A 198 22.02 4.47 9.23
C ASP A 198 23.06 4.11 8.16
N GLU A 199 24.18 4.86 8.13
CA GLU A 199 25.30 4.61 7.21
C GLU A 199 25.92 3.22 7.30
N ASN A 200 25.66 2.47 8.39
CA ASN A 200 26.10 1.11 8.61
C ASN A 200 25.01 0.07 8.34
N SER A 201 23.91 0.47 7.73
CA SER A 201 22.74 -0.36 7.45
C SER A 201 22.03 -0.92 8.69
N ASN A 202 22.15 -0.25 9.84
CA ASN A 202 21.33 -0.58 11.01
C ASN A 202 20.01 0.17 10.94
N LEU A 203 18.92 -0.50 11.36
CA LEU A 203 17.61 0.13 11.46
C LEU A 203 17.69 1.36 12.37
N ASN A 204 17.07 2.47 11.91
CA ASN A 204 17.01 3.71 12.69
C ASN A 204 16.34 3.44 14.06
N PRO A 205 16.97 3.83 15.17
CA PRO A 205 16.44 3.59 16.51
C PRO A 205 15.03 4.13 16.72
N GLU A 206 14.64 5.18 16.01
CA GLU A 206 13.29 5.75 16.12
C GLU A 206 12.21 4.80 15.57
N LEU A 207 12.56 3.93 14.63
CA LEU A 207 11.68 2.88 14.13
C LEU A 207 11.63 1.65 15.05
N SER A 208 12.62 1.47 15.93
CA SER A 208 12.71 0.32 16.83
C SER A 208 12.18 0.58 18.24
N SER A 209 12.04 1.84 18.64
CA SER A 209 11.89 2.24 20.07
C SER A 209 10.49 2.05 20.66
N GLN A 210 9.51 1.64 19.90
CA GLN A 210 8.12 1.58 20.40
C GLN A 210 7.67 0.21 20.93
N SER A 211 8.40 -0.87 20.62
CA SER A 211 8.07 -2.21 21.13
C SER A 211 8.36 -2.41 22.63
N GLY A 212 9.04 -1.46 23.28
CA GLY A 212 9.42 -1.53 24.70
C GLY A 212 8.48 -0.88 25.71
N ALA A 213 7.50 -0.08 25.26
CA ALA A 213 6.71 0.75 26.17
C ALA A 213 5.45 0.06 26.73
N GLN A 214 5.04 -1.11 26.25
CA GLN A 214 3.82 -1.78 26.70
C GLN A 214 4.02 -2.90 27.75
N SER A 215 5.24 -3.24 28.15
CA SER A 215 5.46 -4.34 29.11
C SER A 215 5.72 -3.90 30.56
N GLY A 216 5.45 -2.66 30.93
CA GLY A 216 5.79 -2.12 32.23
C GLY A 216 4.63 -1.59 33.06
N THR A 217 3.56 -2.39 33.35
CA THR A 217 2.71 -2.12 34.53
C THR A 217 1.78 -3.30 34.84
N GLN A 218 2.28 -4.33 35.46
CA GLN A 218 1.49 -5.14 36.40
C GLN A 218 2.42 -5.95 37.31
N SER A 219 2.88 -5.33 38.40
CA SER A 219 3.21 -6.04 39.61
C SER A 219 3.15 -5.06 40.80
N GLY A 220 2.10 -5.15 41.60
CA GLY A 220 1.99 -4.33 42.82
C GLY A 220 0.71 -4.60 43.60
N SER A 221 0.76 -5.59 44.50
CA SER A 221 -0.06 -5.78 45.73
C SER A 221 -1.32 -6.58 45.62
#